data_aee33003a9840dae83e3beeaeb58d73b
#
_entry.id   aee33003a9840dae83e3beeaeb58d73b
#
_cell.length_a   1.000
_cell.length_b   1.000
_cell.length_c   1.000
_cell.angle_alpha   90.00
_cell.angle_beta   90.00
_cell.angle_gamma   90.00
#
_symmetry.space_group_name_H-M   'P 1'
#
loop_
_entity.id
_entity.type
_entity.pdbx_description
1 polymer ?
#
loop_
_entity_poly.entity_id
_entity_poly.type
_entity_poly.pdbx_seq_one_letter_code
_entity_poly.pdbx_strand_id
1 'polypeptide(L)'
;MRRVLPVCVAAAAALALGTIGVVRGTYAAGGSDSSCYALMAEAFASGAAMPTSDLIADAPWPKAQATFAPGGFLPSPADRFGAAPVCAPGFSLLMAPFVRAAGPPAVFWLTPFAALVLIAATFRAGSLLWSPVSGALAAVLVAVSPPVIYQVVQPMNDITTTALWMAAFVMLIEKRWGWAGACCGLALLVRPNLLPLGAVAGLYVLWSEGRAGSACRRFAMSVVPFGLVVLWLNDMLYGSPLRSGYGQLDHLFAAANVPTNAANHMRWLLETHTVFPFVGIAAPALLKGETRSAAWLAIALAGATWGIYLFYTPFPEWTYLRFLLPAIGLLIVLASAVFVQTVERIAPARVPVLAAALAVGVGFFSVRSAADRSAFALKFLEQRYRSTGIVVRDRLPAGAIALSVWDSGAVRFHGRREALRWEALDPQWLDATIDWLRRRGRQPYIVVESWEELGFRRRFGDHSEIGKLDWPPQYEVDRLVRIYNPEDRARYHRGERIWTEYLWPLR
;
A
#
# COMPACT_ATOMS: atom_id res chain seq x y z
N MET A 1 20.99 33.82 -4.26
CA MET A 1 20.90 33.06 -2.97
C MET A 1 19.47 32.87 -2.48
N ARG A 2 18.55 33.86 -2.41
CA ARG A 2 17.20 33.72 -1.80
C ARG A 2 16.27 32.67 -2.43
N ARG A 3 16.43 32.31 -3.72
CA ARG A 3 15.60 31.26 -4.38
C ARG A 3 16.25 29.87 -4.40
N VAL A 4 17.57 29.78 -4.29
CA VAL A 4 18.32 28.53 -4.39
C VAL A 4 18.18 27.69 -3.10
N LEU A 5 18.30 28.32 -1.94
CA LEU A 5 18.26 27.62 -0.64
C LEU A 5 16.94 26.82 -0.44
N PRO A 6 15.72 27.37 -0.65
CA PRO A 6 14.50 26.58 -0.51
C PRO A 6 14.44 25.36 -1.46
N VAL A 7 14.94 25.47 -2.67
CA VAL A 7 15.02 24.36 -3.63
C VAL A 7 15.99 23.28 -3.11
N CYS A 8 17.16 23.67 -2.61
CA CYS A 8 18.12 22.73 -2.05
C CYS A 8 17.55 22.00 -0.81
N VAL A 9 16.82 22.71 0.06
CA VAL A 9 16.15 22.11 1.22
C VAL A 9 15.11 21.07 0.78
N ALA A 10 14.26 21.41 -0.20
CA ALA A 10 13.27 20.47 -0.72
C ALA A 10 13.92 19.25 -1.41
N ALA A 11 15.00 19.48 -2.20
CA ALA A 11 15.75 18.40 -2.81
C ALA A 11 16.40 17.49 -1.76
N ALA A 12 16.98 18.05 -0.70
CA ALA A 12 17.53 17.28 0.41
C ALA A 12 16.44 16.46 1.13
N ALA A 13 15.25 17.02 1.37
CA ALA A 13 14.12 16.29 1.94
C ALA A 13 13.65 15.15 1.04
N ALA A 14 13.57 15.37 -0.29
CA ALA A 14 13.23 14.34 -1.25
C ALA A 14 14.25 13.20 -1.24
N LEU A 15 15.54 13.53 -1.32
CA LEU A 15 16.63 12.54 -1.30
C LEU A 15 16.67 11.76 0.03
N ALA A 16 16.46 12.44 1.17
CA ALA A 16 16.41 11.80 2.49
C ALA A 16 15.25 10.78 2.55
N LEU A 17 14.03 11.17 2.12
CA LEU A 17 12.88 10.26 2.12
C LEU A 17 13.08 9.10 1.13
N GLY A 18 13.58 9.36 -0.08
CA GLY A 18 13.90 8.31 -1.05
C GLY A 18 14.97 7.34 -0.50
N THR A 19 16.00 7.87 0.17
CA THR A 19 17.04 7.05 0.83
C THR A 19 16.45 6.19 1.94
N ILE A 20 15.54 6.73 2.77
CA ILE A 20 14.81 5.94 3.78
C ILE A 20 14.05 4.81 3.09
N GLY A 21 13.32 5.08 2.00
CA GLY A 21 12.59 4.08 1.25
C GLY A 21 13.46 2.94 0.73
N VAL A 22 14.70 3.25 0.31
CA VAL A 22 15.66 2.24 -0.18
C VAL A 22 16.36 1.54 0.99
N VAL A 23 16.98 2.26 1.92
CA VAL A 23 17.82 1.67 2.98
C VAL A 23 16.99 0.94 4.02
N ARG A 24 15.82 1.47 4.36
CA ARG A 24 14.88 0.92 5.34
C ARG A 24 13.72 0.15 4.69
N GLY A 25 13.74 0.00 3.36
CA GLY A 25 12.73 -0.78 2.63
C GLY A 25 12.58 -2.18 3.18
N THR A 26 11.35 -2.66 3.27
CA THR A 26 11.04 -4.01 3.79
C THR A 26 11.56 -5.10 2.86
N TYR A 27 11.56 -4.86 1.55
CA TYR A 27 11.89 -5.83 0.51
C TYR A 27 11.14 -7.16 0.69
N ALA A 28 9.96 -7.10 1.30
CA ALA A 28 9.12 -8.23 1.59
C ALA A 28 7.77 -8.09 0.87
N ALA A 29 7.37 -9.13 0.19
CA ALA A 29 6.00 -9.32 -0.30
C ALA A 29 5.21 -9.99 0.83
N GLY A 30 4.94 -9.23 1.90
CA GLY A 30 4.33 -9.73 3.12
C GLY A 30 2.84 -9.45 3.21
N GLY A 31 2.15 -10.24 4.02
CA GLY A 31 0.72 -10.12 4.25
C GLY A 31 -0.11 -10.21 2.96
N SER A 32 -1.32 -9.65 2.99
CA SER A 32 -2.24 -9.68 1.85
C SER A 32 -1.96 -8.59 0.82
N ASP A 33 -1.68 -7.35 1.27
CA ASP A 33 -1.60 -6.20 0.36
C ASP A 33 -0.29 -6.19 -0.45
N SER A 34 0.87 -6.22 0.22
CA SER A 34 2.18 -6.15 -0.44
C SER A 34 2.41 -7.34 -1.37
N SER A 35 2.01 -8.56 -0.94
CA SER A 35 2.10 -9.76 -1.79
C SER A 35 1.18 -9.69 -2.99
N CYS A 36 -0.03 -9.14 -2.83
CA CYS A 36 -0.97 -8.94 -3.91
C CYS A 36 -0.37 -8.05 -5.01
N TYR A 37 0.16 -6.89 -4.64
CA TYR A 37 0.78 -5.98 -5.61
C TYR A 37 2.00 -6.60 -6.30
N ALA A 38 2.86 -7.29 -5.55
CA ALA A 38 4.07 -7.89 -6.08
C ALA A 38 3.79 -9.04 -7.06
N LEU A 39 2.91 -9.98 -6.69
CA LEU A 39 2.53 -11.12 -7.54
C LEU A 39 1.79 -10.68 -8.80
N MET A 40 0.90 -9.67 -8.69
CA MET A 40 0.24 -9.12 -9.87
C MET A 40 1.21 -8.39 -10.80
N ALA A 41 2.22 -7.70 -10.26
CA ALA A 41 3.24 -7.06 -11.08
C ALA A 41 4.08 -8.10 -11.85
N GLU A 42 4.40 -9.24 -11.24
CA GLU A 42 5.06 -10.35 -11.93
C GLU A 42 4.17 -10.96 -13.02
N ALA A 43 2.87 -11.19 -12.72
CA ALA A 43 1.93 -11.70 -13.70
C ALA A 43 1.87 -10.78 -14.93
N PHE A 44 1.65 -9.48 -14.73
CA PHE A 44 1.62 -8.50 -15.82
C PHE A 44 2.97 -8.39 -16.58
N ALA A 45 4.10 -8.47 -15.88
CA ALA A 45 5.42 -8.44 -16.50
C ALA A 45 5.68 -9.67 -17.41
N SER A 46 5.10 -10.81 -17.07
CA SER A 46 5.17 -12.04 -17.89
C SER A 46 4.10 -12.12 -18.98
N GLY A 47 3.18 -11.13 -19.05
CA GLY A 47 2.06 -11.12 -19.99
C GLY A 47 0.85 -11.94 -19.53
N ALA A 48 0.85 -12.44 -18.29
CA ALA A 48 -0.30 -13.12 -17.71
C ALA A 48 -1.29 -12.11 -17.11
N ALA A 49 -2.58 -12.43 -17.16
CA ALA A 49 -3.62 -11.62 -16.57
C ALA A 49 -3.59 -11.65 -15.04
N MET A 50 -3.28 -12.83 -14.48
CA MET A 50 -3.29 -13.09 -13.04
C MET A 50 -2.45 -14.33 -12.71
N PRO A 51 -2.07 -14.57 -11.44
CA PRO A 51 -1.48 -15.83 -11.02
C PRO A 51 -2.43 -17.01 -11.23
N THR A 52 -1.92 -18.13 -11.72
CA THR A 52 -2.68 -19.37 -11.95
C THR A 52 -2.05 -20.55 -11.22
N SER A 53 -2.79 -21.66 -11.10
CA SER A 53 -2.27 -22.95 -10.66
C SER A 53 -2.94 -24.10 -11.42
N ASP A 54 -2.14 -24.92 -12.09
CA ASP A 54 -2.63 -26.10 -12.83
C ASP A 54 -3.18 -27.18 -11.90
N LEU A 55 -2.79 -27.17 -10.63
CA LEU A 55 -3.26 -28.12 -9.63
C LEU A 55 -4.76 -28.02 -9.34
N ILE A 56 -5.37 -26.88 -9.64
CA ILE A 56 -6.80 -26.67 -9.47
C ILE A 56 -7.64 -27.61 -10.34
N ALA A 57 -7.14 -27.96 -11.54
CA ALA A 57 -7.88 -28.74 -12.53
C ALA A 57 -8.45 -30.05 -11.98
N ASP A 58 -7.64 -30.76 -11.22
CA ASP A 58 -7.92 -32.12 -10.77
C ASP A 58 -8.00 -32.25 -9.24
N ALA A 59 -8.01 -31.12 -8.52
CA ALA A 59 -8.11 -31.12 -7.06
C ALA A 59 -9.49 -31.65 -6.62
N PRO A 60 -9.56 -32.73 -5.80
CA PRO A 60 -10.79 -33.43 -5.52
C PRO A 60 -11.67 -32.76 -4.45
N TRP A 61 -11.17 -31.77 -3.73
CA TRP A 61 -11.90 -31.09 -2.66
C TRP A 61 -12.76 -29.93 -3.16
N PRO A 62 -13.84 -29.62 -2.45
CA PRO A 62 -14.70 -28.48 -2.80
C PRO A 62 -13.96 -27.15 -2.75
N LYS A 63 -14.29 -26.21 -3.65
CA LYS A 63 -13.70 -24.87 -3.69
C LYS A 63 -12.17 -24.87 -3.83
N ALA A 64 -11.60 -25.82 -4.53
CA ALA A 64 -10.15 -25.94 -4.72
C ALA A 64 -9.49 -24.64 -5.18
N GLN A 65 -10.12 -23.89 -6.09
CA GLN A 65 -9.63 -22.59 -6.54
C GLN A 65 -9.37 -21.61 -5.37
N ALA A 66 -10.23 -21.62 -4.35
CA ALA A 66 -10.04 -20.74 -3.17
C ALA A 66 -8.81 -21.15 -2.34
N THR A 67 -8.49 -22.45 -2.30
CA THR A 67 -7.31 -22.93 -1.57
C THR A 67 -5.99 -22.56 -2.27
N PHE A 68 -5.98 -22.43 -3.59
CA PHE A 68 -4.80 -22.02 -4.36
C PHE A 68 -4.69 -20.50 -4.59
N ALA A 69 -5.68 -19.71 -4.16
CA ALA A 69 -5.59 -18.27 -4.16
C ALA A 69 -4.76 -17.78 -2.95
N PRO A 70 -3.57 -17.19 -3.14
CA PRO A 70 -2.75 -16.75 -2.00
C PRO A 70 -3.38 -15.57 -1.25
N GLY A 71 -2.83 -15.20 -0.10
CA GLY A 71 -3.27 -14.04 0.66
C GLY A 71 -3.36 -12.78 -0.21
N GLY A 72 -4.48 -12.04 -0.12
CA GLY A 72 -4.76 -10.89 -0.97
C GLY A 72 -5.38 -11.24 -2.33
N PHE A 73 -5.73 -12.52 -2.56
CA PHE A 73 -6.39 -12.98 -3.78
C PHE A 73 -7.69 -13.72 -3.47
N LEU A 74 -8.58 -13.75 -4.45
CA LEU A 74 -9.83 -14.50 -4.45
C LEU A 74 -9.88 -15.38 -5.71
N PRO A 75 -10.69 -16.45 -5.72
CA PRO A 75 -11.00 -17.16 -6.95
C PRO A 75 -11.46 -16.19 -8.04
N SER A 76 -10.84 -16.24 -9.21
CA SER A 76 -11.28 -15.42 -10.33
C SER A 76 -12.57 -15.98 -10.92
N PRO A 77 -13.62 -15.16 -11.09
CA PRO A 77 -14.79 -15.58 -11.85
C PRO A 77 -14.57 -15.61 -13.37
N ALA A 78 -13.50 -14.95 -13.84
CA ALA A 78 -13.15 -14.90 -15.27
C ALA A 78 -12.28 -16.08 -15.72
N ASP A 79 -11.51 -16.67 -14.80
CA ASP A 79 -10.64 -17.81 -15.08
C ASP A 79 -10.68 -18.82 -13.93
N ARG A 80 -11.14 -20.05 -14.23
CA ARG A 80 -11.26 -21.14 -13.24
C ARG A 80 -9.93 -21.58 -12.60
N PHE A 81 -8.80 -21.26 -13.21
CA PHE A 81 -7.45 -21.57 -12.69
C PHE A 81 -6.77 -20.35 -12.08
N GLY A 82 -7.39 -19.17 -12.21
CA GLY A 82 -6.82 -17.90 -11.84
C GLY A 82 -7.20 -17.44 -10.44
N ALA A 83 -6.31 -16.65 -9.86
CA ALA A 83 -6.55 -15.92 -8.61
C ALA A 83 -6.58 -14.42 -8.90
N ALA A 84 -7.76 -13.81 -8.75
CA ALA A 84 -7.97 -12.39 -8.96
C ALA A 84 -7.54 -11.59 -7.71
N PRO A 85 -6.84 -10.45 -7.86
CA PRO A 85 -6.37 -9.66 -6.73
C PRO A 85 -7.52 -9.00 -5.96
N VAL A 86 -7.41 -8.90 -4.64
CA VAL A 86 -8.25 -8.01 -3.82
C VAL A 86 -7.79 -6.56 -3.97
N CYS A 87 -6.47 -6.34 -4.06
CA CYS A 87 -5.87 -5.03 -4.25
C CYS A 87 -6.15 -4.44 -5.65
N ALA A 88 -6.17 -3.11 -5.74
CA ALA A 88 -6.36 -2.44 -7.03
C ALA A 88 -5.20 -2.75 -8.00
N PRO A 89 -5.45 -3.35 -9.18
CA PRO A 89 -4.40 -3.88 -10.05
C PRO A 89 -3.57 -2.80 -10.75
N GLY A 90 -4.04 -1.56 -10.81
CA GLY A 90 -3.35 -0.48 -11.51
C GLY A 90 -1.98 -0.13 -10.96
N PHE A 91 -1.76 -0.25 -9.63
CA PHE A 91 -0.43 -0.08 -9.06
C PHE A 91 0.55 -1.15 -9.55
N SER A 92 0.10 -2.40 -9.58
CA SER A 92 0.88 -3.53 -10.12
C SER A 92 1.19 -3.34 -11.61
N LEU A 93 0.25 -2.78 -12.37
CA LEU A 93 0.47 -2.46 -13.79
C LEU A 93 1.60 -1.42 -13.96
N LEU A 94 1.68 -0.42 -13.06
CA LEU A 94 2.79 0.54 -13.06
C LEU A 94 4.14 -0.07 -12.64
N MET A 95 4.13 -1.11 -11.79
CA MET A 95 5.35 -1.84 -11.40
C MET A 95 5.85 -2.81 -12.48
N ALA A 96 4.96 -3.36 -13.30
CA ALA A 96 5.27 -4.39 -14.29
C ALA A 96 6.42 -4.03 -15.26
N PRO A 97 6.55 -2.81 -15.80
CA PRO A 97 7.68 -2.43 -16.63
C PRO A 97 9.03 -2.54 -15.92
N PHE A 98 9.10 -2.20 -14.64
CA PHE A 98 10.32 -2.31 -13.83
C PHE A 98 10.68 -3.79 -13.60
N VAL A 99 9.67 -4.62 -13.29
CA VAL A 99 9.84 -6.07 -13.14
C VAL A 99 10.31 -6.70 -14.45
N ARG A 100 9.73 -6.31 -15.58
CA ARG A 100 10.12 -6.82 -16.91
C ARG A 100 11.56 -6.45 -17.25
N ALA A 101 12.01 -5.26 -16.85
CA ALA A 101 13.36 -4.75 -17.17
C ALA A 101 14.44 -5.27 -16.23
N ALA A 102 14.15 -5.44 -14.93
CA ALA A 102 15.16 -5.72 -13.91
C ALA A 102 14.81 -6.91 -12.98
N GLY A 103 13.77 -7.66 -13.32
CA GLY A 103 13.33 -8.83 -12.56
C GLY A 103 12.47 -8.50 -11.33
N PRO A 104 12.00 -9.54 -10.63
CA PRO A 104 11.05 -9.43 -9.54
C PRO A 104 11.40 -8.45 -8.42
N PRO A 105 12.67 -8.28 -7.98
CA PRO A 105 13.02 -7.32 -6.95
C PRO A 105 12.69 -5.87 -7.29
N ALA A 106 12.48 -5.55 -8.57
CA ALA A 106 12.17 -4.18 -9.02
C ALA A 106 10.77 -3.70 -8.59
N VAL A 107 9.89 -4.55 -8.07
CA VAL A 107 8.61 -4.16 -7.46
C VAL A 107 8.80 -3.16 -6.32
N PHE A 108 9.95 -3.18 -5.66
CA PHE A 108 10.25 -2.29 -4.54
C PHE A 108 10.76 -0.91 -4.95
N TRP A 109 10.94 -0.61 -6.24
CA TRP A 109 11.54 0.65 -6.71
C TRP A 109 10.52 1.77 -6.87
N LEU A 110 9.27 1.43 -7.24
CA LEU A 110 8.26 2.44 -7.59
C LEU A 110 7.91 3.35 -6.40
N THR A 111 7.78 2.80 -5.20
CA THR A 111 7.39 3.58 -4.01
C THR A 111 8.44 4.62 -3.61
N PRO A 112 9.75 4.32 -3.46
CA PRO A 112 10.79 5.32 -3.24
C PRO A 112 10.87 6.37 -4.35
N PHE A 113 10.71 5.97 -5.63
CA PHE A 113 10.67 6.92 -6.75
C PHE A 113 9.47 7.86 -6.65
N ALA A 114 8.27 7.33 -6.36
CA ALA A 114 7.07 8.14 -6.17
C ALA A 114 7.21 9.14 -5.01
N ALA A 115 7.98 8.79 -3.97
CA ALA A 115 8.27 9.69 -2.86
C ALA A 115 9.07 10.94 -3.31
N LEU A 116 10.00 10.79 -4.24
CA LEU A 116 10.72 11.95 -4.83
C LEU A 116 9.74 12.88 -5.56
N VAL A 117 8.83 12.30 -6.33
CA VAL A 117 7.77 13.05 -7.04
C VAL A 117 6.84 13.74 -6.05
N LEU A 118 6.44 13.05 -4.98
CA LEU A 118 5.61 13.61 -3.91
C LEU A 118 6.23 14.87 -3.32
N ILE A 119 7.48 14.82 -2.91
CA ILE A 119 8.15 15.96 -2.26
C ILE A 119 8.37 17.10 -3.26
N ALA A 120 8.74 16.81 -4.51
CA ALA A 120 8.89 17.83 -5.56
C ALA A 120 7.55 18.51 -5.85
N ALA A 121 6.44 17.77 -5.98
CA ALA A 121 5.11 18.31 -6.18
C ALA A 121 4.63 19.12 -4.97
N THR A 122 4.92 18.66 -3.74
CA THR A 122 4.62 19.37 -2.49
C THR A 122 5.35 20.72 -2.43
N PHE A 123 6.65 20.73 -2.74
CA PHE A 123 7.43 21.96 -2.83
C PHE A 123 6.83 22.93 -3.85
N ARG A 124 6.47 22.44 -5.03
CA ARG A 124 5.87 23.25 -6.09
C ARG A 124 4.51 23.80 -5.66
N ALA A 125 3.65 22.98 -5.07
CA ALA A 125 2.34 23.39 -4.56
C ALA A 125 2.45 24.52 -3.54
N GLY A 126 3.28 24.37 -2.50
CA GLY A 126 3.49 25.41 -1.49
C GLY A 126 4.12 26.68 -2.07
N SER A 127 5.01 26.52 -3.07
CA SER A 127 5.64 27.68 -3.76
C SER A 127 4.63 28.46 -4.59
N LEU A 128 3.67 27.80 -5.23
CA LEU A 128 2.60 28.42 -6.01
C LEU A 128 1.54 29.07 -5.11
N LEU A 129 1.26 28.50 -3.95
CA LEU A 129 0.29 29.08 -3.02
C LEU A 129 0.80 30.34 -2.35
N TRP A 130 2.10 30.44 -2.06
CA TRP A 130 2.65 31.63 -1.42
C TRP A 130 4.08 31.95 -1.84
N SER A 131 5.08 31.12 -1.45
CA SER A 131 6.49 31.43 -1.71
C SER A 131 7.36 30.16 -1.70
N PRO A 132 8.59 30.19 -2.27
CA PRO A 132 9.52 29.05 -2.18
C PRO A 132 9.83 28.61 -0.75
N VAL A 133 9.75 29.52 0.25
CA VAL A 133 9.96 29.18 1.67
C VAL A 133 8.80 28.33 2.18
N SER A 134 7.56 28.66 1.84
CA SER A 134 6.40 27.83 2.22
C SER A 134 6.44 26.46 1.51
N GLY A 135 6.92 26.43 0.26
CA GLY A 135 7.15 25.16 -0.45
C GLY A 135 8.19 24.27 0.24
N ALA A 136 9.32 24.84 0.65
CA ALA A 136 10.36 24.11 1.37
C ALA A 136 9.88 23.60 2.75
N LEU A 137 9.16 24.44 3.48
CA LEU A 137 8.55 24.05 4.77
C LEU A 137 7.59 22.87 4.58
N ALA A 138 6.67 22.96 3.61
CA ALA A 138 5.73 21.88 3.30
C ALA A 138 6.46 20.59 2.90
N ALA A 139 7.48 20.69 2.03
CA ALA A 139 8.27 19.56 1.56
C ALA A 139 8.96 18.82 2.74
N VAL A 140 9.58 19.57 3.66
CA VAL A 140 10.20 18.97 4.85
C VAL A 140 9.15 18.29 5.73
N LEU A 141 8.04 18.97 6.04
CA LEU A 141 7.02 18.42 6.95
C LEU A 141 6.30 17.20 6.37
N VAL A 142 6.08 17.15 5.05
CA VAL A 142 5.54 15.95 4.41
C VAL A 142 6.57 14.82 4.41
N ALA A 143 7.86 15.12 4.17
CA ALA A 143 8.91 14.10 4.16
C ALA A 143 9.10 13.43 5.54
N VAL A 144 8.89 14.16 6.63
CA VAL A 144 9.01 13.63 8.00
C VAL A 144 7.69 13.17 8.61
N SER A 145 6.59 13.22 7.85
CA SER A 145 5.27 12.75 8.27
C SER A 145 5.31 11.25 8.61
N PRO A 146 4.90 10.81 9.82
CA PRO A 146 4.96 9.41 10.24
C PRO A 146 4.32 8.43 9.26
N PRO A 147 3.08 8.64 8.76
CA PRO A 147 2.49 7.73 7.78
C PRO A 147 3.21 7.76 6.42
N VAL A 148 3.87 8.86 6.02
CA VAL A 148 4.71 8.89 4.81
C VAL A 148 5.96 8.04 5.02
N ILE A 149 6.66 8.18 6.15
CA ILE A 149 7.83 7.37 6.50
C ILE A 149 7.46 5.88 6.56
N TYR A 150 6.32 5.56 7.16
CA TYR A 150 5.84 4.17 7.28
C TYR A 150 5.51 3.56 5.91
N GLN A 151 4.92 4.34 5.00
CA GLN A 151 4.49 3.82 3.70
C GLN A 151 5.60 3.83 2.63
N VAL A 152 6.62 4.69 2.74
CA VAL A 152 7.69 4.75 1.73
C VAL A 152 8.56 3.50 1.70
N VAL A 153 8.61 2.74 2.79
CA VAL A 153 9.43 1.53 2.95
C VAL A 153 8.75 0.25 2.47
N GLN A 154 7.51 0.33 1.97
CA GLN A 154 6.69 -0.80 1.56
C GLN A 154 6.28 -0.69 0.09
N PRO A 155 6.07 -1.82 -0.62
CA PRO A 155 5.54 -1.81 -1.99
C PRO A 155 4.01 -1.61 -1.99
N MET A 156 3.58 -0.43 -1.49
CA MET A 156 2.17 -0.07 -1.32
C MET A 156 1.80 1.12 -2.19
N ASN A 157 0.53 1.19 -2.59
CA ASN A 157 0.05 2.22 -3.52
C ASN A 157 -0.10 3.62 -2.91
N ASP A 158 -0.03 3.76 -1.59
CA ASP A 158 -0.39 4.99 -0.86
C ASP A 158 0.48 6.20 -1.22
N ILE A 159 1.81 6.02 -1.26
CA ILE A 159 2.76 7.10 -1.65
C ILE A 159 2.57 7.48 -3.10
N THR A 160 2.43 6.49 -4.00
CA THR A 160 2.23 6.74 -5.44
C THR A 160 0.92 7.48 -5.69
N THR A 161 -0.16 7.06 -5.04
CA THR A 161 -1.46 7.73 -5.10
C THR A 161 -1.36 9.19 -4.62
N THR A 162 -0.69 9.41 -3.48
CA THR A 162 -0.52 10.74 -2.90
C THR A 162 0.33 11.64 -3.80
N ALA A 163 1.41 11.11 -4.37
CA ALA A 163 2.25 11.82 -5.33
C ALA A 163 1.47 12.27 -6.57
N LEU A 164 0.65 11.37 -7.12
CA LEU A 164 -0.16 11.65 -8.30
C LEU A 164 -1.25 12.69 -8.01
N TRP A 165 -1.93 12.64 -6.86
CA TRP A 165 -2.90 13.66 -6.48
C TRP A 165 -2.25 15.01 -6.16
N MET A 166 -1.07 15.04 -5.55
CA MET A 166 -0.32 16.27 -5.33
C MET A 166 0.16 16.88 -6.67
N ALA A 167 0.62 16.04 -7.60
CA ALA A 167 0.97 16.49 -8.96
C ALA A 167 -0.27 16.99 -9.72
N ALA A 168 -1.41 16.29 -9.61
CA ALA A 168 -2.68 16.74 -10.19
C ALA A 168 -3.09 18.13 -9.66
N PHE A 169 -2.99 18.34 -8.34
CA PHE A 169 -3.25 19.63 -7.72
C PHE A 169 -2.35 20.73 -8.29
N VAL A 170 -1.04 20.48 -8.40
CA VAL A 170 -0.11 21.43 -9.03
C VAL A 170 -0.50 21.75 -10.48
N MET A 171 -0.80 20.72 -11.28
CA MET A 171 -1.18 20.91 -12.68
C MET A 171 -2.51 21.64 -12.84
N LEU A 172 -3.47 21.42 -11.92
CA LEU A 172 -4.76 22.14 -11.89
C LEU A 172 -4.56 23.65 -11.64
N ILE A 173 -3.77 24.01 -10.63
CA ILE A 173 -3.54 25.43 -10.31
C ILE A 173 -2.62 26.14 -11.33
N GLU A 174 -1.77 25.40 -12.04
CA GLU A 174 -1.00 25.89 -13.18
C GLU A 174 -1.80 25.94 -14.49
N LYS A 175 -3.08 25.52 -14.47
CA LYS A 175 -3.98 25.45 -15.64
C LYS A 175 -3.44 24.57 -16.77
N ARG A 176 -2.64 23.54 -16.41
CA ARG A 176 -2.11 22.55 -17.34
C ARG A 176 -3.08 21.37 -17.48
N TRP A 177 -4.25 21.64 -18.06
CA TRP A 177 -5.41 20.76 -18.02
C TRP A 177 -5.18 19.33 -18.50
N GLY A 178 -4.41 19.13 -19.58
CA GLY A 178 -4.07 17.78 -20.05
C GLY A 178 -3.22 17.00 -19.05
N TRP A 179 -2.18 17.64 -18.49
CA TRP A 179 -1.35 17.00 -17.46
C TRP A 179 -2.12 16.77 -16.16
N ALA A 180 -2.99 17.69 -15.77
CA ALA A 180 -3.89 17.50 -14.64
C ALA A 180 -4.77 16.28 -14.82
N GLY A 181 -5.39 16.13 -16.00
CA GLY A 181 -6.18 14.96 -16.36
C GLY A 181 -5.38 13.67 -16.35
N ALA A 182 -4.16 13.67 -16.89
CA ALA A 182 -3.29 12.50 -16.87
C ALA A 182 -2.91 12.07 -15.43
N CYS A 183 -2.53 13.03 -14.56
CA CYS A 183 -2.23 12.74 -13.15
C CYS A 183 -3.47 12.22 -12.40
N CYS A 184 -4.65 12.82 -12.60
CA CYS A 184 -5.91 12.32 -12.04
C CYS A 184 -6.22 10.91 -12.52
N GLY A 185 -6.12 10.66 -13.83
CA GLY A 185 -6.37 9.36 -14.43
C GLY A 185 -5.44 8.27 -13.90
N LEU A 186 -4.13 8.55 -13.82
CA LEU A 186 -3.15 7.64 -13.21
C LEU A 186 -3.45 7.40 -11.72
N ALA A 187 -3.82 8.43 -10.97
CA ALA A 187 -4.19 8.30 -9.56
C ALA A 187 -5.41 7.38 -9.38
N LEU A 188 -6.41 7.52 -10.27
CA LEU A 188 -7.60 6.67 -10.28
C LEU A 188 -7.30 5.24 -10.73
N LEU A 189 -6.37 5.05 -11.67
CA LEU A 189 -5.90 3.72 -12.05
C LEU A 189 -5.25 3.01 -10.85
N VAL A 190 -4.42 3.73 -10.08
CA VAL A 190 -3.72 3.18 -8.90
C VAL A 190 -4.69 2.95 -7.73
N ARG A 191 -5.68 3.84 -7.54
CA ARG A 191 -6.64 3.76 -6.42
C ARG A 191 -8.04 4.24 -6.85
N PRO A 192 -8.85 3.37 -7.50
CA PRO A 192 -10.14 3.76 -8.09
C PRO A 192 -11.17 4.30 -7.10
N ASN A 193 -11.12 3.91 -5.83
CA ASN A 193 -12.05 4.40 -4.80
C ASN A 193 -11.91 5.90 -4.50
N LEU A 194 -10.87 6.57 -5.01
CA LEU A 194 -10.70 8.02 -4.94
C LEU A 194 -11.38 8.75 -6.11
N LEU A 195 -12.29 8.09 -6.84
CA LEU A 195 -13.09 8.72 -7.91
C LEU A 195 -13.74 10.06 -7.51
N PRO A 196 -14.26 10.28 -6.28
CA PRO A 196 -14.76 11.57 -5.85
C PRO A 196 -13.74 12.72 -5.96
N LEU A 197 -12.44 12.46 -5.80
CA LEU A 197 -11.41 13.48 -6.02
C LEU A 197 -11.32 13.87 -7.51
N GLY A 198 -11.49 12.89 -8.40
CA GLY A 198 -11.59 13.16 -9.83
C GLY A 198 -12.79 14.03 -10.20
N ALA A 199 -13.94 13.82 -9.53
CA ALA A 199 -15.12 14.67 -9.68
C ALA A 199 -14.83 16.10 -9.20
N VAL A 200 -14.19 16.29 -8.04
CA VAL A 200 -13.78 17.62 -7.53
C VAL A 200 -12.84 18.30 -8.53
N ALA A 201 -11.85 17.59 -9.06
CA ALA A 201 -10.92 18.14 -10.07
C ALA A 201 -11.66 18.55 -11.35
N GLY A 202 -12.57 17.72 -11.86
CA GLY A 202 -13.39 18.02 -13.04
C GLY A 202 -14.28 19.24 -12.81
N LEU A 203 -14.94 19.33 -11.65
CA LEU A 203 -15.77 20.50 -11.28
C LEU A 203 -14.92 21.78 -11.18
N TYR A 204 -13.70 21.71 -10.68
CA TYR A 204 -12.78 22.84 -10.65
C TYR A 204 -12.42 23.31 -12.07
N VAL A 205 -12.15 22.41 -13.00
CA VAL A 205 -11.88 22.75 -14.41
C VAL A 205 -13.10 23.42 -15.04
N LEU A 206 -14.31 22.87 -14.84
CA LEU A 206 -15.56 23.46 -15.33
C LEU A 206 -15.83 24.84 -14.77
N TRP A 207 -15.55 25.05 -13.48
CA TRP A 207 -15.73 26.35 -12.83
C TRP A 207 -14.73 27.39 -13.30
N SER A 208 -13.45 26.97 -13.51
CA SER A 208 -12.35 27.88 -13.89
C SER A 208 -12.45 28.38 -15.33
N GLU A 209 -12.94 27.55 -16.27
CA GLU A 209 -12.85 27.81 -17.70
C GLU A 209 -14.21 27.76 -18.42
N GLY A 210 -15.31 27.48 -17.71
CA GLY A 210 -16.65 27.34 -18.29
C GLY A 210 -16.88 26.02 -19.00
N ARG A 211 -18.17 25.76 -19.36
CA ARG A 211 -18.63 24.43 -19.79
C ARG A 211 -18.17 23.96 -21.19
N ALA A 212 -17.87 24.87 -22.07
CA ALA A 212 -17.56 24.54 -23.49
C ALA A 212 -16.08 24.67 -23.85
N GLY A 213 -15.19 24.84 -22.87
CA GLY A 213 -13.80 25.18 -23.10
C GLY A 213 -12.92 24.02 -23.60
N SER A 214 -11.90 24.35 -24.36
CA SER A 214 -10.83 23.44 -24.76
C SER A 214 -10.13 22.80 -23.53
N ALA A 215 -10.19 23.46 -22.39
CA ALA A 215 -9.69 22.99 -21.09
C ALA A 215 -10.40 21.71 -20.63
N CYS A 216 -11.73 21.73 -20.57
CA CYS A 216 -12.55 20.56 -20.18
C CYS A 216 -12.31 19.38 -21.10
N ARG A 217 -12.24 19.64 -22.41
CA ARG A 217 -11.94 18.59 -23.40
C ARG A 217 -10.55 18.00 -23.18
N ARG A 218 -9.49 18.83 -23.02
CA ARG A 218 -8.12 18.36 -22.75
C ARG A 218 -8.02 17.55 -21.45
N PHE A 219 -8.66 18.02 -20.39
CA PHE A 219 -8.71 17.30 -19.13
C PHE A 219 -9.39 15.93 -19.28
N ALA A 220 -10.62 15.91 -19.85
CA ALA A 220 -11.39 14.69 -20.03
C ALA A 220 -10.67 13.67 -20.95
N MET A 221 -10.12 14.13 -22.09
CA MET A 221 -9.37 13.26 -23.02
C MET A 221 -8.15 12.61 -22.35
N SER A 222 -7.57 13.24 -21.35
CA SER A 222 -6.42 12.70 -20.62
C SER A 222 -6.83 11.80 -19.44
N VAL A 223 -8.03 11.94 -18.86
CA VAL A 223 -8.55 11.06 -17.78
C VAL A 223 -9.16 9.77 -18.35
N VAL A 224 -9.98 9.89 -19.42
CA VAL A 224 -10.80 8.80 -19.96
C VAL A 224 -9.99 7.54 -20.30
N PRO A 225 -8.80 7.59 -20.92
CA PRO A 225 -8.03 6.38 -21.21
C PRO A 225 -7.75 5.53 -19.97
N PHE A 226 -7.42 6.16 -18.83
CA PHE A 226 -7.13 5.45 -17.59
C PHE A 226 -8.40 4.83 -16.99
N GLY A 227 -9.53 5.53 -17.08
CA GLY A 227 -10.84 4.96 -16.70
C GLY A 227 -11.18 3.72 -17.53
N LEU A 228 -10.96 3.78 -18.85
CA LEU A 228 -11.16 2.62 -19.72
C LEU A 228 -10.24 1.45 -19.37
N VAL A 229 -8.97 1.72 -18.99
CA VAL A 229 -8.05 0.69 -18.49
C VAL A 229 -8.55 0.07 -17.20
N VAL A 230 -9.10 0.85 -16.26
CA VAL A 230 -9.71 0.30 -15.02
C VAL A 230 -10.87 -0.63 -15.36
N LEU A 231 -11.79 -0.21 -16.24
CA LEU A 231 -12.93 -1.03 -16.65
C LEU A 231 -12.49 -2.31 -17.35
N TRP A 232 -11.50 -2.23 -18.22
CA TRP A 232 -10.91 -3.37 -18.91
C TRP A 232 -10.23 -4.34 -17.93
N LEU A 233 -9.42 -3.85 -16.98
CA LEU A 233 -8.81 -4.67 -15.95
C LEU A 233 -9.86 -5.38 -15.08
N ASN A 234 -10.92 -4.67 -14.72
CA ASN A 234 -12.00 -5.26 -13.95
C ASN A 234 -12.71 -6.38 -14.73
N ASP A 235 -12.99 -6.18 -16.00
CA ASP A 235 -13.62 -7.19 -16.84
C ASP A 235 -12.73 -8.44 -16.96
N MET A 236 -11.45 -8.23 -17.24
CA MET A 236 -10.45 -9.29 -17.39
C MET A 236 -10.27 -10.11 -16.10
N LEU A 237 -10.28 -9.47 -14.93
CA LEU A 237 -9.98 -10.10 -13.64
C LEU A 237 -11.21 -10.64 -12.93
N TYR A 238 -12.36 -9.95 -13.04
CA TYR A 238 -13.56 -10.23 -12.26
C TYR A 238 -14.79 -10.55 -13.13
N GLY A 239 -14.61 -10.62 -14.46
CA GLY A 239 -15.67 -10.95 -15.42
C GLY A 239 -16.74 -9.88 -15.56
N SER A 240 -16.48 -8.65 -15.14
CA SER A 240 -17.36 -7.49 -15.32
C SER A 240 -16.63 -6.19 -15.11
N PRO A 241 -16.81 -5.17 -15.99
CA PRO A 241 -16.13 -3.86 -15.87
C PRO A 241 -16.41 -3.13 -14.56
N LEU A 242 -17.57 -3.38 -13.92
CA LEU A 242 -18.00 -2.69 -12.71
C LEU A 242 -17.74 -3.48 -11.42
N ARG A 243 -17.16 -4.68 -11.52
CA ARG A 243 -16.72 -5.45 -10.34
C ARG A 243 -15.29 -5.12 -10.01
N SER A 244 -14.96 -5.21 -8.72
CA SER A 244 -13.60 -5.08 -8.22
C SER A 244 -13.30 -6.20 -7.21
N GLY A 245 -12.03 -6.37 -6.87
CA GLY A 245 -11.61 -7.32 -5.85
C GLY A 245 -12.16 -7.06 -4.44
N TYR A 246 -12.66 -5.86 -4.19
CA TYR A 246 -13.30 -5.53 -2.91
C TYR A 246 -14.72 -6.08 -2.76
N GLY A 247 -15.32 -6.66 -3.81
CA GLY A 247 -16.68 -7.20 -3.75
C GLY A 247 -17.77 -6.12 -3.70
N GLN A 248 -18.78 -6.35 -2.86
CA GLN A 248 -19.87 -5.39 -2.68
C GLN A 248 -19.44 -4.27 -1.75
N LEU A 249 -19.70 -3.02 -2.15
CA LEU A 249 -19.24 -1.82 -1.44
C LEU A 249 -19.99 -1.56 -0.13
N ASP A 250 -21.19 -2.06 0.02
CA ASP A 250 -22.04 -1.94 1.22
C ASP A 250 -21.40 -2.58 2.48
N HIS A 251 -20.58 -3.61 2.29
CA HIS A 251 -19.81 -4.21 3.39
C HIS A 251 -18.61 -3.34 3.85
N LEU A 252 -18.13 -2.46 2.98
CA LEU A 252 -16.96 -1.63 3.25
C LEU A 252 -17.33 -0.22 3.74
N PHE A 253 -18.50 0.28 3.36
CA PHE A 253 -18.91 1.65 3.62
C PHE A 253 -20.26 1.69 4.34
N ALA A 254 -20.27 2.20 5.56
CA ALA A 254 -21.48 2.34 6.36
C ALA A 254 -21.47 3.66 7.15
N ALA A 255 -22.64 4.29 7.31
CA ALA A 255 -22.78 5.50 8.13
C ALA A 255 -22.44 5.24 9.61
N ALA A 256 -22.66 4.03 10.10
CA ALA A 256 -22.31 3.62 11.45
C ALA A 256 -20.79 3.71 11.77
N ASN A 257 -19.94 3.71 10.74
CA ASN A 257 -18.48 3.80 10.89
C ASN A 257 -17.99 5.23 11.18
N VAL A 258 -18.79 6.25 10.86
CA VAL A 258 -18.39 7.67 10.90
C VAL A 258 -17.92 8.11 12.28
N PRO A 259 -18.61 7.84 13.41
CA PRO A 259 -18.14 8.29 14.72
C PRO A 259 -16.78 7.70 15.11
N THR A 260 -16.60 6.41 14.87
CA THR A 260 -15.35 5.69 15.18
C THR A 260 -14.18 6.21 14.34
N ASN A 261 -14.38 6.34 13.02
CA ASN A 261 -13.35 6.86 12.14
C ASN A 261 -13.02 8.33 12.41
N ALA A 262 -14.01 9.17 12.67
CA ALA A 262 -13.77 10.58 13.03
C ALA A 262 -12.90 10.69 14.28
N ALA A 263 -13.22 9.94 15.34
CA ALA A 263 -12.45 9.92 16.58
C ALA A 263 -11.02 9.39 16.34
N ASN A 264 -10.88 8.27 15.63
CA ASN A 264 -9.58 7.66 15.33
C ASN A 264 -8.70 8.58 14.47
N HIS A 265 -9.23 9.11 13.37
CA HIS A 265 -8.49 9.98 12.47
C HIS A 265 -8.01 11.26 13.19
N MET A 266 -8.89 11.88 13.99
CA MET A 266 -8.54 13.08 14.76
C MET A 266 -7.44 12.78 15.77
N ARG A 267 -7.61 11.72 16.57
CA ARG A 267 -6.64 11.30 17.57
C ARG A 267 -5.27 11.02 16.93
N TRP A 268 -5.22 10.17 15.90
CA TRP A 268 -3.96 9.78 15.26
C TRP A 268 -3.27 10.95 14.55
N LEU A 269 -4.05 11.88 13.95
CA LEU A 269 -3.47 13.09 13.35
C LEU A 269 -2.81 13.98 14.40
N LEU A 270 -3.47 14.22 15.54
CA LEU A 270 -2.89 15.00 16.64
C LEU A 270 -1.64 14.33 17.21
N GLU A 271 -1.65 13.01 17.37
CA GLU A 271 -0.54 12.22 17.88
C GLU A 271 0.65 12.11 16.91
N THR A 272 0.44 12.30 15.61
CA THR A 272 1.49 12.16 14.59
C THR A 272 1.94 13.48 13.98
N HIS A 273 1.08 14.50 13.90
CA HIS A 273 1.35 15.77 13.19
C HIS A 273 1.12 17.02 14.03
N THR A 274 0.70 16.89 15.29
CA THR A 274 0.23 18.02 16.11
C THR A 274 -1.04 18.68 15.51
N VAL A 275 -1.34 19.91 15.91
CA VAL A 275 -2.44 20.72 15.35
C VAL A 275 -2.06 21.38 14.02
N PHE A 276 -0.81 21.29 13.58
CA PHE A 276 -0.29 22.09 12.47
C PHE A 276 -1.07 21.90 11.15
N PRO A 277 -1.41 20.68 10.68
CA PRO A 277 -2.18 20.52 9.44
C PRO A 277 -3.52 21.25 9.45
N PHE A 278 -4.18 21.35 10.62
CA PHE A 278 -5.48 22.01 10.75
C PHE A 278 -5.42 23.53 10.58
N VAL A 279 -4.24 24.15 10.77
CA VAL A 279 -4.02 25.57 10.44
C VAL A 279 -4.30 25.83 8.95
N GLY A 280 -4.09 24.82 8.10
CA GLY A 280 -4.37 24.89 6.66
C GLY A 280 -5.84 25.15 6.32
N ILE A 281 -6.77 24.80 7.21
CA ILE A 281 -8.22 25.04 7.01
C ILE A 281 -8.52 26.55 6.92
N ALA A 282 -7.72 27.39 7.55
CA ALA A 282 -7.87 28.84 7.48
C ALA A 282 -7.38 29.47 6.14
N ALA A 283 -6.69 28.71 5.29
CA ALA A 283 -6.09 29.24 4.07
C ALA A 283 -7.07 29.96 3.14
N PRO A 284 -8.30 29.46 2.86
CA PRO A 284 -9.23 30.16 1.98
C PRO A 284 -9.68 31.54 2.53
N ALA A 285 -9.65 31.72 3.84
CA ALA A 285 -9.97 33.03 4.47
C ALA A 285 -8.80 34.03 4.40
N LEU A 286 -7.57 33.54 4.44
CA LEU A 286 -6.36 34.34 4.54
C LEU A 286 -5.71 34.65 3.18
N LEU A 287 -5.76 33.71 2.23
CA LEU A 287 -5.24 33.86 0.88
C LEU A 287 -6.21 34.68 0.02
N LYS A 288 -5.72 35.25 -1.10
CA LYS A 288 -6.50 36.14 -1.99
C LYS A 288 -6.35 35.72 -3.46
N GLY A 289 -7.28 36.15 -4.31
CA GLY A 289 -7.21 35.94 -5.76
C GLY A 289 -7.11 34.46 -6.14
N GLU A 290 -6.23 34.13 -7.06
CA GLU A 290 -6.03 32.75 -7.55
C GLU A 290 -5.55 31.79 -6.46
N THR A 291 -4.74 32.25 -5.50
CA THR A 291 -4.30 31.40 -4.39
C THR A 291 -5.43 31.03 -3.43
N ARG A 292 -6.45 31.90 -3.26
CA ARG A 292 -7.68 31.55 -2.53
C ARG A 292 -8.46 30.45 -3.24
N SER A 293 -8.59 30.54 -4.56
CA SER A 293 -9.23 29.52 -5.38
C SER A 293 -8.52 28.18 -5.26
N ALA A 294 -7.18 28.18 -5.35
CA ALA A 294 -6.36 26.99 -5.15
C ALA A 294 -6.51 26.42 -3.71
N ALA A 295 -6.63 27.28 -2.71
CA ALA A 295 -6.86 26.83 -1.34
C ALA A 295 -8.22 26.12 -1.18
N TRP A 296 -9.29 26.65 -1.80
CA TRP A 296 -10.59 25.96 -1.83
C TRP A 296 -10.53 24.63 -2.55
N LEU A 297 -9.80 24.52 -3.67
CA LEU A 297 -9.59 23.25 -4.34
C LEU A 297 -8.87 22.24 -3.42
N ALA A 298 -7.80 22.67 -2.73
CA ALA A 298 -7.07 21.80 -1.80
C ALA A 298 -7.96 21.31 -0.65
N ILE A 299 -8.77 22.21 -0.07
CA ILE A 299 -9.75 21.84 0.97
C ILE A 299 -10.81 20.89 0.43
N ALA A 300 -11.31 21.10 -0.78
CA ALA A 300 -12.31 20.22 -1.39
C ALA A 300 -11.73 18.81 -1.65
N LEU A 301 -10.49 18.71 -2.15
CA LEU A 301 -9.79 17.43 -2.36
C LEU A 301 -9.51 16.73 -1.03
N ALA A 302 -9.03 17.47 -0.03
CA ALA A 302 -8.79 16.94 1.32
C ALA A 302 -10.09 16.48 1.98
N GLY A 303 -11.16 17.28 1.88
CA GLY A 303 -12.48 16.95 2.39
C GLY A 303 -13.10 15.75 1.71
N ALA A 304 -12.96 15.61 0.39
CA ALA A 304 -13.42 14.44 -0.35
C ALA A 304 -12.65 13.18 0.08
N THR A 305 -11.31 13.27 0.25
CA THR A 305 -10.51 12.16 0.74
C THR A 305 -10.99 11.73 2.14
N TRP A 306 -11.12 12.68 3.06
CA TRP A 306 -11.56 12.39 4.42
C TRP A 306 -12.98 11.83 4.44
N GLY A 307 -13.89 12.45 3.67
CA GLY A 307 -15.29 12.04 3.57
C GLY A 307 -15.45 10.56 3.17
N ILE A 308 -14.70 10.09 2.17
CA ILE A 308 -14.72 8.68 1.76
C ILE A 308 -14.36 7.77 2.93
N TYR A 309 -13.26 8.07 3.63
CA TYR A 309 -12.73 7.20 4.68
C TYR A 309 -13.42 7.36 6.04
N LEU A 310 -14.28 8.35 6.23
CA LEU A 310 -15.20 8.37 7.37
C LEU A 310 -16.22 7.24 7.33
N PHE A 311 -16.69 6.88 6.16
CA PHE A 311 -17.67 5.79 5.97
C PHE A 311 -17.03 4.42 5.87
N TYR A 312 -15.72 4.35 5.65
CA TYR A 312 -15.01 3.08 5.44
C TYR A 312 -14.96 2.24 6.72
N THR A 313 -14.80 0.90 6.56
CA THR A 313 -14.62 -0.01 7.70
C THR A 313 -13.54 0.52 8.65
N PRO A 314 -13.83 0.67 9.97
CA PRO A 314 -12.85 1.18 10.91
C PRO A 314 -11.77 0.14 11.23
N PHE A 315 -10.54 0.61 11.30
CA PHE A 315 -9.38 -0.17 11.71
C PHE A 315 -8.84 0.34 13.04
N PRO A 316 -8.21 -0.50 13.87
CA PRO A 316 -7.80 -0.11 15.21
C PRO A 316 -6.47 0.63 15.27
N GLU A 317 -5.68 0.67 14.18
CA GLU A 317 -4.29 1.11 14.19
C GLU A 317 -4.05 2.43 13.45
N TRP A 318 -3.12 3.23 13.96
CA TRP A 318 -2.72 4.52 13.39
C TRP A 318 -2.18 4.43 11.94
N THR A 319 -1.64 3.27 11.55
CA THR A 319 -1.10 3.02 10.21
C THR A 319 -2.13 3.21 9.11
N TYR A 320 -3.41 3.14 9.44
CA TYR A 320 -4.52 3.40 8.52
C TYR A 320 -4.73 4.89 8.20
N LEU A 321 -4.00 5.82 8.84
CA LEU A 321 -3.82 7.18 8.33
C LEU A 321 -3.26 7.21 6.90
N ARG A 322 -2.70 6.12 6.42
CA ARG A 322 -2.26 5.95 5.02
C ARG A 322 -3.36 6.32 4.01
N PHE A 323 -4.60 6.06 4.35
CA PHE A 323 -5.74 6.39 3.49
C PHE A 323 -5.96 7.89 3.35
N LEU A 324 -5.56 8.68 4.34
CA LEU A 324 -5.70 10.12 4.38
C LEU A 324 -4.47 10.88 3.85
N LEU A 325 -3.44 10.18 3.36
CA LEU A 325 -2.18 10.82 2.91
C LEU A 325 -2.39 11.95 1.90
N PRO A 326 -3.29 11.84 0.87
CA PRO A 326 -3.56 12.95 -0.02
C PRO A 326 -4.11 14.18 0.72
N ALA A 327 -5.01 13.99 1.70
CA ALA A 327 -5.56 15.06 2.50
C ALA A 327 -4.50 15.69 3.43
N ILE A 328 -3.72 14.86 4.12
CA ILE A 328 -2.66 15.29 5.04
C ILE A 328 -1.63 16.15 4.29
N GLY A 329 -1.18 15.68 3.12
CA GLY A 329 -0.22 16.42 2.29
C GLY A 329 -0.75 17.81 1.88
N LEU A 330 -2.00 17.89 1.42
CA LEU A 330 -2.64 19.16 1.03
C LEU A 330 -2.81 20.11 2.23
N LEU A 331 -3.24 19.59 3.38
CA LEU A 331 -3.39 20.40 4.59
C LEU A 331 -2.05 20.94 5.09
N ILE A 332 -0.96 20.16 5.04
CA ILE A 332 0.39 20.63 5.39
C ILE A 332 0.85 21.72 4.42
N VAL A 333 0.57 21.58 3.11
CA VAL A 333 0.87 22.60 2.11
C VAL A 333 0.15 23.92 2.42
N LEU A 334 -1.15 23.86 2.72
CA LEU A 334 -1.96 25.02 3.08
C LEU A 334 -1.48 25.66 4.40
N ALA A 335 -1.22 24.84 5.42
CA ALA A 335 -0.73 25.32 6.72
C ALA A 335 0.62 26.03 6.59
N SER A 336 1.52 25.49 5.75
CA SER A 336 2.82 26.10 5.48
C SER A 336 2.67 27.46 4.76
N ALA A 337 1.74 27.57 3.80
CA ALA A 337 1.45 28.83 3.14
C ALA A 337 0.88 29.88 4.11
N VAL A 338 -0.10 29.51 4.95
CA VAL A 338 -0.70 30.37 5.97
C VAL A 338 0.35 30.83 6.98
N PHE A 339 1.17 29.93 7.49
CA PHE A 339 2.21 30.24 8.44
C PHE A 339 3.20 31.26 7.88
N VAL A 340 3.78 30.97 6.71
CA VAL A 340 4.78 31.85 6.08
C VAL A 340 4.18 33.23 5.75
N GLN A 341 2.95 33.27 5.21
CA GLN A 341 2.23 34.51 4.93
C GLN A 341 2.02 35.34 6.21
N THR A 342 1.62 34.69 7.32
CA THR A 342 1.38 35.37 8.59
C THR A 342 2.68 35.95 9.15
N VAL A 343 3.75 35.17 9.16
CA VAL A 343 5.07 35.64 9.59
C VAL A 343 5.59 36.76 8.72
N GLU A 344 5.38 36.71 7.42
CA GLU A 344 5.83 37.74 6.46
C GLU A 344 5.13 39.09 6.73
N ARG A 345 3.87 39.06 7.16
CA ARG A 345 3.13 40.28 7.55
C ARG A 345 3.61 40.90 8.85
N ILE A 346 4.03 40.10 9.84
CA ILE A 346 4.38 40.55 11.19
C ILE A 346 5.89 40.84 11.31
N ALA A 347 6.73 39.98 10.74
CA ALA A 347 8.16 40.00 10.91
C ALA A 347 8.90 39.46 9.63
N PRO A 348 8.84 40.21 8.49
CA PRO A 348 9.31 39.70 7.17
C PRO A 348 10.79 39.26 7.18
N ALA A 349 11.65 39.98 7.94
CA ALA A 349 13.07 39.61 8.06
C ALA A 349 13.30 38.25 8.79
N ARG A 350 12.33 37.80 9.58
CA ARG A 350 12.44 36.57 10.37
C ARG A 350 11.82 35.34 9.70
N VAL A 351 11.23 35.47 8.51
CA VAL A 351 10.56 34.36 7.81
C VAL A 351 11.43 33.10 7.67
N PRO A 352 12.70 33.17 7.20
CA PRO A 352 13.49 31.95 7.08
C PRO A 352 13.80 31.29 8.42
N VAL A 353 14.07 32.11 9.44
CA VAL A 353 14.42 31.60 10.80
C VAL A 353 13.19 30.93 11.46
N LEU A 354 12.01 31.57 11.40
CA LEU A 354 10.81 31.04 12.01
C LEU A 354 10.27 29.82 11.25
N ALA A 355 10.40 29.81 9.91
CA ALA A 355 10.06 28.63 9.11
C ALA A 355 11.01 27.45 9.44
N ALA A 356 12.31 27.71 9.60
CA ALA A 356 13.28 26.67 10.02
C ALA A 356 12.98 26.20 11.45
N ALA A 357 12.68 27.10 12.38
CA ALA A 357 12.34 26.72 13.76
C ALA A 357 11.07 25.85 13.81
N LEU A 358 10.04 26.19 13.04
CA LEU A 358 8.82 25.37 12.92
C LEU A 358 9.14 23.99 12.30
N ALA A 359 9.91 23.98 11.20
CA ALA A 359 10.33 22.72 10.56
C ALA A 359 11.08 21.81 11.52
N VAL A 360 11.97 22.38 12.35
CA VAL A 360 12.72 21.62 13.38
C VAL A 360 11.77 21.15 14.48
N GLY A 361 10.92 22.01 15.03
CA GLY A 361 10.02 21.67 16.16
C GLY A 361 8.99 20.62 15.78
N VAL A 362 8.19 20.88 14.73
CA VAL A 362 7.18 19.93 14.23
C VAL A 362 7.85 18.69 13.63
N GLY A 363 8.96 18.87 12.92
CA GLY A 363 9.72 17.77 12.34
C GLY A 363 10.29 16.83 13.41
N PHE A 364 10.89 17.37 14.47
CA PHE A 364 11.36 16.55 15.60
C PHE A 364 10.23 15.76 16.25
N PHE A 365 9.08 16.43 16.52
CA PHE A 365 7.89 15.75 17.04
C PHE A 365 7.45 14.59 16.11
N SER A 366 7.33 14.85 14.80
CA SER A 366 6.88 13.87 13.84
C SER A 366 7.85 12.69 13.72
N VAL A 367 9.18 12.94 13.65
CA VAL A 367 10.19 11.88 13.59
C VAL A 367 10.21 11.07 14.89
N ARG A 368 10.08 11.73 16.05
CA ARG A 368 9.95 11.05 17.34
C ARG A 368 8.71 10.16 17.37
N SER A 369 7.55 10.72 16.97
CA SER A 369 6.29 9.96 16.87
C SER A 369 6.42 8.75 15.92
N ALA A 370 7.11 8.90 14.77
CA ALA A 370 7.37 7.79 13.85
C ALA A 370 8.25 6.72 14.49
N ALA A 371 9.29 7.12 15.23
CA ALA A 371 10.19 6.19 15.95
C ALA A 371 9.45 5.43 17.05
N ASP A 372 8.68 6.12 17.89
CA ASP A 372 7.90 5.52 18.97
C ASP A 372 6.84 4.53 18.45
N ARG A 373 6.40 4.70 17.19
CA ARG A 373 5.44 3.83 16.48
C ARG A 373 6.09 2.81 15.56
N SER A 374 7.39 2.56 15.73
CA SER A 374 8.14 1.55 14.98
C SER A 374 8.18 1.73 13.46
N ALA A 375 7.91 2.95 12.93
CA ALA A 375 7.93 3.19 11.49
C ALA A 375 9.30 2.90 10.85
N PHE A 376 10.40 3.11 11.58
CA PHE A 376 11.75 2.79 11.12
C PHE A 376 12.16 1.32 11.32
N ALA A 377 11.39 0.57 12.12
CA ALA A 377 11.65 -0.83 12.41
C ALA A 377 10.87 -1.81 11.51
N LEU A 378 10.02 -1.28 10.62
CA LEU A 378 9.13 -2.10 9.79
C LEU A 378 9.89 -3.13 8.95
N LYS A 379 11.08 -2.79 8.45
CA LYS A 379 11.97 -3.73 7.77
C LYS A 379 12.19 -5.01 8.59
N PHE A 380 12.44 -4.88 9.89
CA PHE A 380 12.69 -6.03 10.77
C PHE A 380 11.39 -6.78 11.09
N LEU A 381 10.28 -6.06 11.23
CA LEU A 381 8.98 -6.67 11.51
C LEU A 381 8.45 -7.49 10.33
N GLU A 382 8.69 -7.03 9.10
CA GLU A 382 8.24 -7.68 7.87
C GLU A 382 9.27 -8.69 7.31
N GLN A 383 10.49 -8.74 7.86
CA GLN A 383 11.58 -9.58 7.35
C GLN A 383 11.22 -11.06 7.38
N ARG A 384 10.39 -11.51 8.33
CA ARG A 384 9.95 -12.91 8.44
C ARG A 384 9.36 -13.43 7.14
N TYR A 385 8.56 -12.66 6.42
CA TYR A 385 7.99 -13.06 5.14
C TYR A 385 9.05 -13.35 4.08
N ARG A 386 10.03 -12.46 3.95
CA ARG A 386 11.14 -12.67 3.03
C ARG A 386 11.99 -13.85 3.45
N SER A 387 12.33 -13.97 4.74
CA SER A 387 13.12 -15.07 5.28
C SER A 387 12.43 -16.41 5.08
N THR A 388 11.12 -16.51 5.37
CA THR A 388 10.33 -17.72 5.15
C THR A 388 10.33 -18.11 3.68
N GLY A 389 10.09 -17.17 2.77
CA GLY A 389 10.13 -17.46 1.34
C GLY A 389 11.50 -17.97 0.89
N ILE A 390 12.60 -17.37 1.35
CA ILE A 390 13.97 -17.81 1.03
C ILE A 390 14.22 -19.22 1.59
N VAL A 391 13.84 -19.51 2.82
CA VAL A 391 13.96 -20.85 3.42
C VAL A 391 13.17 -21.88 2.60
N VAL A 392 11.93 -21.56 2.23
CA VAL A 392 11.11 -22.42 1.37
C VAL A 392 11.77 -22.68 0.01
N ARG A 393 12.41 -21.67 -0.59
CA ARG A 393 13.11 -21.81 -1.87
C ARG A 393 14.38 -22.68 -1.76
N ASP A 394 15.19 -22.42 -0.74
CA ASP A 394 16.55 -22.91 -0.65
C ASP A 394 16.68 -24.22 0.16
N ARG A 395 15.75 -24.48 1.08
CA ARG A 395 15.78 -25.67 1.96
C ARG A 395 14.73 -26.71 1.64
N LEU A 396 13.60 -26.34 1.01
CA LEU A 396 12.59 -27.30 0.65
C LEU A 396 12.81 -27.81 -0.79
N PRO A 397 12.39 -29.05 -1.08
CA PRO A 397 12.48 -29.62 -2.42
C PRO A 397 11.78 -28.78 -3.49
N ALA A 398 12.21 -28.92 -4.75
CA ALA A 398 11.61 -28.20 -5.88
C ALA A 398 10.10 -28.44 -6.02
N GLY A 399 9.63 -29.66 -5.68
CA GLY A 399 8.21 -30.05 -5.67
C GLY A 399 7.44 -29.66 -4.41
N ALA A 400 8.03 -28.89 -3.47
CA ALA A 400 7.36 -28.51 -2.24
C ALA A 400 6.15 -27.61 -2.50
N ILE A 401 5.08 -27.85 -1.74
CA ILE A 401 3.89 -26.99 -1.66
C ILE A 401 3.67 -26.59 -0.20
N ALA A 402 3.52 -25.29 0.06
CA ALA A 402 3.29 -24.79 1.39
C ALA A 402 1.79 -24.65 1.68
N LEU A 403 1.29 -25.33 2.71
CA LEU A 403 -0.02 -25.06 3.31
C LEU A 403 0.16 -23.87 4.25
N SER A 404 -0.19 -22.67 3.79
CA SER A 404 0.08 -21.40 4.50
C SER A 404 -1.02 -20.39 4.25
N VAL A 405 -1.25 -19.50 5.20
CA VAL A 405 -2.19 -18.36 5.04
C VAL A 405 -1.42 -17.06 4.91
N TRP A 406 -0.87 -16.56 6.00
CA TRP A 406 -0.20 -15.24 5.99
C TRP A 406 1.09 -15.20 5.16
N ASP A 407 1.85 -16.29 5.14
CA ASP A 407 3.06 -16.41 4.32
C ASP A 407 2.79 -16.88 2.88
N SER A 408 1.55 -17.20 2.50
CA SER A 408 1.22 -17.78 1.19
C SER A 408 1.69 -16.92 0.01
N GLY A 409 1.55 -15.60 0.11
CA GLY A 409 2.05 -14.66 -0.89
C GLY A 409 3.58 -14.60 -0.92
N ALA A 410 4.23 -14.58 0.23
CA ALA A 410 5.70 -14.59 0.36
C ALA A 410 6.32 -15.90 -0.15
N VAL A 411 5.69 -17.03 0.13
CA VAL A 411 6.07 -18.35 -0.41
C VAL A 411 6.05 -18.33 -1.93
N ARG A 412 5.01 -17.77 -2.55
CA ARG A 412 4.93 -17.65 -4.01
C ARG A 412 5.97 -16.68 -4.56
N PHE A 413 6.07 -15.48 -4.01
CA PHE A 413 6.94 -14.43 -4.53
C PHE A 413 8.43 -14.70 -4.25
N HIS A 414 8.82 -14.91 -2.99
CA HIS A 414 10.21 -15.13 -2.60
C HIS A 414 10.62 -16.61 -2.68
N GLY A 415 9.69 -17.51 -2.34
CA GLY A 415 9.92 -18.94 -2.28
C GLY A 415 9.86 -19.65 -3.63
N ARG A 416 9.23 -19.03 -4.64
CA ARG A 416 9.03 -19.65 -5.96
C ARG A 416 8.40 -21.04 -5.86
N ARG A 417 7.50 -21.21 -4.88
CA ARG A 417 6.73 -22.45 -4.66
C ARG A 417 5.25 -22.16 -4.65
N GLU A 418 4.46 -23.16 -4.99
CA GLU A 418 3.02 -23.11 -4.84
C GLU A 418 2.64 -23.03 -3.36
N ALA A 419 1.60 -22.25 -3.08
CA ALA A 419 1.00 -22.16 -1.76
C ALA A 419 -0.47 -22.55 -1.83
N LEU A 420 -0.91 -23.31 -0.81
CA LEU A 420 -2.29 -23.70 -0.59
C LEU A 420 -2.75 -23.08 0.73
N ARG A 421 -3.80 -22.25 0.68
CA ARG A 421 -4.35 -21.63 1.89
C ARG A 421 -5.18 -22.63 2.68
N TRP A 422 -4.63 -23.05 3.81
CA TRP A 422 -5.30 -24.02 4.67
C TRP A 422 -6.61 -23.50 5.27
N GLU A 423 -6.78 -22.20 5.45
CA GLU A 423 -8.03 -21.62 5.98
C GLU A 423 -9.22 -21.80 5.01
N ALA A 424 -8.96 -21.91 3.71
CA ALA A 424 -9.98 -22.15 2.69
C ALA A 424 -10.28 -23.65 2.46
N LEU A 425 -9.45 -24.53 3.01
CA LEU A 425 -9.65 -25.98 2.94
C LEU A 425 -10.69 -26.43 3.98
N ASP A 426 -11.64 -27.25 3.57
CA ASP A 426 -12.58 -27.90 4.50
C ASP A 426 -11.79 -28.80 5.47
N PRO A 427 -12.08 -28.75 6.78
CA PRO A 427 -11.35 -29.49 7.80
C PRO A 427 -11.22 -30.99 7.54
N GLN A 428 -12.23 -31.62 6.96
CA GLN A 428 -12.25 -33.06 6.64
C GLN A 428 -11.32 -33.44 5.48
N TRP A 429 -10.79 -32.45 4.75
CA TRP A 429 -10.00 -32.71 3.54
C TRP A 429 -8.48 -32.61 3.75
N LEU A 430 -7.98 -32.30 4.94
CA LEU A 430 -6.55 -32.09 5.15
C LEU A 430 -5.72 -33.31 4.74
N ASP A 431 -6.02 -34.50 5.30
CA ASP A 431 -5.27 -35.73 5.01
C ASP A 431 -5.41 -36.14 3.55
N ALA A 432 -6.64 -36.08 3.00
CA ALA A 432 -6.89 -36.41 1.60
C ALA A 432 -6.16 -35.45 0.65
N THR A 433 -6.04 -34.17 1.00
CA THR A 433 -5.28 -33.16 0.23
C THR A 433 -3.78 -33.46 0.27
N ILE A 434 -3.21 -33.77 1.45
CA ILE A 434 -1.81 -34.13 1.62
C ILE A 434 -1.48 -35.37 0.78
N ASP A 435 -2.32 -36.41 0.87
CA ASP A 435 -2.12 -37.65 0.11
C ASP A 435 -2.30 -37.45 -1.40
N TRP A 436 -3.24 -36.61 -1.82
CA TRP A 436 -3.43 -36.28 -3.22
C TRP A 436 -2.19 -35.54 -3.79
N LEU A 437 -1.63 -34.58 -3.04
CA LEU A 437 -0.40 -33.86 -3.42
C LEU A 437 0.77 -34.86 -3.56
N ARG A 438 0.96 -35.77 -2.59
CA ARG A 438 2.01 -36.81 -2.63
C ARG A 438 1.90 -37.70 -3.85
N ARG A 439 0.70 -38.19 -4.19
CA ARG A 439 0.46 -39.03 -5.38
C ARG A 439 0.83 -38.29 -6.69
N ARG A 440 0.87 -36.96 -6.68
CA ARG A 440 1.30 -36.12 -7.81
C ARG A 440 2.78 -35.76 -7.76
N GLY A 441 3.55 -36.40 -6.90
CA GLY A 441 4.98 -36.10 -6.72
C GLY A 441 5.26 -34.75 -6.08
N ARG A 442 4.23 -34.14 -5.40
CA ARG A 442 4.40 -32.92 -4.64
C ARG A 442 4.65 -33.23 -3.18
N GLN A 443 5.45 -32.40 -2.52
CA GLN A 443 5.75 -32.56 -1.09
C GLN A 443 5.08 -31.45 -0.30
N PRO A 444 4.00 -31.75 0.44
CA PRO A 444 3.31 -30.78 1.27
C PRO A 444 4.10 -30.45 2.53
N TYR A 445 4.19 -29.16 2.87
CA TYR A 445 4.72 -28.63 4.11
C TYR A 445 3.69 -27.70 4.73
N ILE A 446 3.56 -27.70 6.07
CA ILE A 446 2.68 -26.79 6.79
C ILE A 446 3.55 -25.61 7.25
N VAL A 447 3.23 -24.42 6.78
CA VAL A 447 3.95 -23.18 7.08
C VAL A 447 2.99 -22.25 7.83
N VAL A 448 3.23 -22.06 9.11
CA VAL A 448 2.36 -21.28 10.01
C VAL A 448 3.16 -20.31 10.85
N GLU A 449 2.67 -19.10 11.00
CA GLU A 449 3.19 -18.20 12.03
C GLU A 449 2.84 -18.77 13.43
N SER A 450 3.65 -18.48 14.43
CA SER A 450 3.47 -19.03 15.80
C SER A 450 2.08 -18.75 16.38
N TRP A 451 1.47 -17.63 16.02
CA TRP A 451 0.12 -17.27 16.45
C TRP A 451 -0.99 -17.95 15.62
N GLU A 452 -0.70 -18.41 14.38
CA GLU A 452 -1.64 -19.16 13.54
C GLU A 452 -1.76 -20.63 13.96
N GLU A 453 -0.73 -21.18 14.61
CA GLU A 453 -0.65 -22.61 14.95
C GLU A 453 -1.85 -23.09 15.75
N LEU A 454 -2.30 -22.30 16.72
CA LEU A 454 -3.51 -22.64 17.49
C LEU A 454 -4.76 -22.64 16.59
N GLY A 455 -4.85 -21.72 15.64
CA GLY A 455 -5.95 -21.67 14.66
C GLY A 455 -5.95 -22.90 13.74
N PHE A 456 -4.78 -23.32 13.27
CA PHE A 456 -4.61 -24.55 12.48
C PHE A 456 -5.04 -25.79 13.26
N ARG A 457 -4.55 -25.94 14.49
CA ARG A 457 -4.91 -27.08 15.38
C ARG A 457 -6.40 -27.13 15.68
N ARG A 458 -7.03 -25.98 15.97
CA ARG A 458 -8.49 -25.90 16.21
C ARG A 458 -9.29 -26.29 14.98
N ARG A 459 -8.79 -25.97 13.78
CA ARG A 459 -9.50 -26.25 12.55
C ARG A 459 -9.42 -27.71 12.16
N PHE A 460 -8.27 -28.35 12.31
CA PHE A 460 -8.00 -29.68 11.77
C PHE A 460 -7.80 -30.78 12.82
N GLY A 461 -7.50 -30.43 14.07
CA GLY A 461 -7.08 -31.39 15.10
C GLY A 461 -8.11 -32.46 15.44
N ASP A 462 -9.41 -32.17 15.27
CA ASP A 462 -10.48 -33.13 15.50
C ASP A 462 -10.76 -34.04 14.28
N HIS A 463 -10.22 -33.69 13.10
CA HIS A 463 -10.47 -34.37 11.83
C HIS A 463 -9.24 -35.06 11.25
N SER A 464 -8.05 -34.71 11.74
CA SER A 464 -6.77 -35.15 11.18
C SER A 464 -5.73 -35.28 12.27
N GLU A 465 -4.99 -36.37 12.23
CA GLU A 465 -3.83 -36.55 13.10
C GLU A 465 -2.71 -35.54 12.77
N ILE A 466 -2.53 -35.21 11.47
CA ILE A 466 -1.60 -34.17 11.01
C ILE A 466 -2.06 -32.80 11.53
N GLY A 467 -3.36 -32.59 11.64
CA GLY A 467 -3.96 -31.36 12.16
C GLY A 467 -3.59 -31.01 13.59
N LYS A 468 -3.14 -31.99 14.37
CA LYS A 468 -2.72 -31.81 15.78
C LYS A 468 -1.38 -31.10 15.92
N LEU A 469 -0.52 -31.11 14.90
CA LEU A 469 0.86 -30.59 14.94
C LEU A 469 1.60 -31.02 16.23
N ASP A 470 1.52 -32.31 16.56
CA ASP A 470 2.03 -32.90 17.80
C ASP A 470 3.47 -33.44 17.67
N TRP A 471 4.23 -32.94 16.71
CA TRP A 471 5.66 -33.20 16.51
C TRP A 471 6.43 -31.88 16.30
N PRO A 472 7.76 -31.86 16.48
CA PRO A 472 8.59 -30.67 16.28
C PRO A 472 8.55 -30.19 14.83
N PRO A 473 8.54 -28.86 14.56
CA PRO A 473 8.74 -28.34 13.21
C PRO A 473 10.13 -28.68 12.70
N GLN A 474 10.28 -28.88 11.39
CA GLN A 474 11.57 -29.09 10.76
C GLN A 474 12.42 -27.80 10.77
N TYR A 475 11.77 -26.64 10.55
CA TYR A 475 12.42 -25.34 10.60
C TYR A 475 11.61 -24.37 11.44
N GLU A 476 12.32 -23.49 12.17
CA GLU A 476 11.74 -22.30 12.82
C GLU A 476 12.49 -21.06 12.30
N VAL A 477 11.77 -20.18 11.60
CA VAL A 477 12.31 -18.99 10.94
C VAL A 477 12.00 -17.75 11.79
N ASP A 478 13.01 -16.96 12.11
CA ASP A 478 12.91 -15.70 12.87
C ASP A 478 12.18 -15.83 14.23
N ARG A 479 12.10 -17.03 14.80
CA ARG A 479 11.27 -17.39 15.98
C ARG A 479 9.78 -17.12 15.82
N LEU A 480 9.33 -16.92 14.60
CA LEU A 480 7.95 -16.53 14.31
C LEU A 480 7.23 -17.51 13.39
N VAL A 481 7.91 -18.09 12.43
CA VAL A 481 7.30 -18.97 11.44
C VAL A 481 7.84 -20.38 11.60
N ARG A 482 6.94 -21.36 11.66
CA ARG A 482 7.23 -22.78 11.82
C ARG A 482 6.88 -23.54 10.55
N ILE A 483 7.80 -24.37 10.11
CA ILE A 483 7.64 -25.21 8.93
C ILE A 483 7.65 -26.67 9.35
N TYR A 484 6.50 -27.32 9.24
CA TYR A 484 6.32 -28.72 9.58
C TYR A 484 6.35 -29.59 8.34
N ASN A 485 7.10 -30.70 8.42
CA ASN A 485 7.01 -31.78 7.42
C ASN A 485 6.02 -32.84 7.94
N PRO A 486 4.90 -33.08 7.26
CA PRO A 486 3.93 -34.09 7.69
C PRO A 486 4.49 -35.52 7.78
N GLU A 487 5.59 -35.85 7.06
CA GLU A 487 6.24 -37.14 7.13
C GLU A 487 6.96 -37.38 8.46
N ASP A 488 7.44 -36.33 9.08
CA ASP A 488 8.17 -36.41 10.35
C ASP A 488 7.26 -36.80 11.51
N ARG A 489 5.94 -36.59 11.42
CA ARG A 489 5.00 -37.04 12.46
C ARG A 489 5.09 -38.52 12.72
N ALA A 490 4.99 -39.36 11.68
CA ALA A 490 5.05 -40.80 11.81
C ALA A 490 6.41 -41.28 12.37
N ARG A 491 7.50 -40.64 12.00
CA ARG A 491 8.85 -40.90 12.51
C ARG A 491 8.95 -40.55 13.99
N TYR A 492 8.44 -39.36 14.37
CA TYR A 492 8.44 -38.90 15.75
C TYR A 492 7.65 -39.83 16.67
N HIS A 493 6.47 -40.27 16.26
CA HIS A 493 5.65 -41.23 17.05
C HIS A 493 6.19 -42.65 17.09
N ARG A 494 7.14 -43.02 16.21
CA ARG A 494 7.94 -44.26 16.34
C ARG A 494 9.14 -44.10 17.28
N GLY A 495 9.32 -42.92 17.91
CA GLY A 495 10.45 -42.63 18.80
C GLY A 495 11.72 -42.13 18.10
N GLU A 496 11.68 -41.84 16.78
CA GLU A 496 12.77 -41.21 16.09
C GLU A 496 12.95 -39.76 16.58
N ARG A 497 14.17 -39.34 16.75
CA ARG A 497 14.48 -37.99 17.19
C ARG A 497 14.38 -37.02 16.00
N ILE A 498 13.39 -36.13 16.04
CA ILE A 498 13.24 -35.06 15.07
C ILE A 498 13.82 -33.77 15.65
N TRP A 499 14.66 -33.11 14.89
CA TRP A 499 15.32 -31.85 15.28
C TRP A 499 14.74 -30.68 14.55
N THR A 500 14.53 -29.57 15.27
CA THR A 500 14.19 -28.28 14.68
C THR A 500 15.46 -27.53 14.35
N GLU A 501 15.62 -27.12 13.08
CA GLU A 501 16.67 -26.19 12.66
C GLU A 501 16.16 -24.76 12.86
N TYR A 502 16.85 -23.99 13.72
CA TYR A 502 16.53 -22.58 13.98
C TYR A 502 17.27 -21.70 12.97
N LEU A 503 16.51 -20.99 12.15
CA LEU A 503 17.05 -20.12 11.10
C LEU A 503 16.81 -18.66 11.47
N TRP A 504 17.92 -17.93 11.59
CA TRP A 504 17.90 -16.50 11.88
C TRP A 504 17.77 -15.69 10.61
N PRO A 505 17.34 -14.40 10.73
CA PRO A 505 17.17 -13.55 9.56
C PRO A 505 18.41 -13.58 8.68
N LEU A 506 18.22 -13.87 7.42
CA LEU A 506 19.27 -13.68 6.42
C LEU A 506 19.54 -12.17 6.31
N ARG A 507 20.72 -11.75 6.80
CA ARG A 507 21.18 -10.36 6.77
C ARG A 507 21.38 -9.84 5.35
#